data_46924b7f6f39b7a9212aaaf5998456d3
#
_entry.id   46924b7f6f39b7a9212aaaf5998456d3
#
_cell.length_a   1.000
_cell.length_b   1.000
_cell.length_c   1.000
_cell.angle_alpha   90.00
_cell.angle_beta   90.00
_cell.angle_gamma   90.00
#
_symmetry.space_group_name_H-M   'P 1'
#
loop_
_entity.id
_entity.type
_entity.pdbx_description
1 polymer ?
#
loop_
_entity_poly.entity_id
_entity_poly.type
_entity_poly.pdbx_seq_one_letter_code
_entity_poly.pdbx_strand_id
1 'polypeptide(L)'
;MTTLEQIKDLHSRLDTLEKCLDIAGKRKDVEQKTQESLAPDFWNDPKAAEGFLKKLAGVKAWVTDFQKASTLVDDLDVLYDFAKDSVSDSEEETVETDETRELDATFSKAVDAVEALELKNMLGNEGDNLGAVLTINSGAGGTEA
;
A
#
# COMPACT_ATOMS: atom_id res chain seq x y z
N MET A 1 -1.47 -22.80 -6.78
CA MET A 1 -0.58 -22.30 -5.70
C MET A 1 0.23 -21.12 -6.20
N THR A 2 0.29 -20.07 -5.41
CA THR A 2 1.09 -18.89 -5.70
C THR A 2 2.56 -19.26 -5.85
N THR A 3 3.22 -18.73 -6.89
CA THR A 3 4.63 -19.04 -7.16
C THR A 3 5.56 -18.06 -6.47
N LEU A 4 6.81 -18.47 -6.26
CA LEU A 4 7.83 -17.60 -5.69
C LEU A 4 8.07 -16.37 -6.56
N GLU A 5 8.00 -16.52 -7.88
CA GLU A 5 8.15 -15.40 -8.82
C GLU A 5 7.06 -14.34 -8.62
N GLN A 6 5.83 -14.78 -8.40
CA GLN A 6 4.71 -13.87 -8.13
C GLN A 6 4.92 -13.10 -6.84
N ILE A 7 5.44 -13.75 -5.81
CA ILE A 7 5.74 -13.12 -4.53
C ILE A 7 6.89 -12.11 -4.69
N LYS A 8 7.94 -12.48 -5.41
CA LYS A 8 9.06 -11.57 -5.70
C LYS A 8 8.62 -10.35 -6.50
N ASP A 9 7.69 -10.54 -7.43
CA ASP A 9 7.12 -9.44 -8.20
C ASP A 9 6.42 -8.43 -7.28
N LEU A 10 5.63 -8.91 -6.32
CA LEU A 10 4.97 -8.03 -5.35
C LEU A 10 5.99 -7.29 -4.48
N HIS A 11 7.05 -7.96 -4.04
CA HIS A 11 8.13 -7.29 -3.30
C HIS A 11 8.74 -6.17 -4.11
N SER A 12 9.02 -6.42 -5.38
CA SER A 12 9.58 -5.44 -6.30
C SER A 12 8.64 -4.24 -6.49
N ARG A 13 7.34 -4.50 -6.65
CA ARG A 13 6.33 -3.46 -6.78
C ARG A 13 6.24 -2.60 -5.52
N LEU A 14 6.30 -3.23 -4.35
CA LEU A 14 6.32 -2.52 -3.07
C LEU A 14 7.57 -1.65 -2.92
N ASP A 15 8.74 -2.17 -3.30
CA ASP A 15 9.98 -1.40 -3.25
C ASP A 15 9.89 -0.16 -4.12
N THR A 16 9.33 -0.31 -5.32
CA THR A 16 9.09 0.82 -6.23
C THR A 16 8.14 1.84 -5.61
N LEU A 17 7.04 1.37 -5.02
CA LEU A 17 6.09 2.24 -4.34
C LEU A 17 6.70 2.95 -3.15
N GLU A 18 7.52 2.26 -2.36
CA GLU A 18 8.19 2.88 -1.23
C GLU A 18 9.03 4.08 -1.66
N LYS A 19 9.74 3.94 -2.76
CA LYS A 19 10.56 5.02 -3.33
C LYS A 19 9.70 6.13 -3.94
N CYS A 20 8.69 5.74 -4.73
CA CYS A 20 7.81 6.71 -5.40
C CYS A 20 6.99 7.53 -4.41
N LEU A 21 6.55 6.91 -3.32
CA LEU A 21 5.75 7.57 -2.28
C LEU A 21 6.62 8.20 -1.19
N ASP A 22 7.93 7.95 -1.22
CA ASP A 22 8.85 8.40 -0.17
C ASP A 22 8.31 8.03 1.22
N ILE A 23 8.05 6.76 1.41
CA ILE A 23 7.46 6.26 2.67
C ILE A 23 8.35 6.56 3.86
N ALA A 24 9.66 6.44 3.72
CA ALA A 24 10.59 6.77 4.79
C ALA A 24 10.46 8.25 5.20
N GLY A 25 10.39 9.15 4.24
CA GLY A 25 10.17 10.57 4.49
C GLY A 25 8.82 10.84 5.14
N LYS A 26 7.77 10.15 4.66
CA LYS A 26 6.43 10.27 5.25
C LYS A 26 6.40 9.80 6.70
N ARG A 27 7.09 8.71 7.03
CA ARG A 27 7.18 8.23 8.42
C ARG A 27 7.82 9.26 9.33
N LYS A 28 8.91 9.88 8.88
CA LYS A 28 9.58 10.95 9.64
C LYS A 28 8.65 12.15 9.80
N ASP A 29 7.95 12.51 8.74
CA ASP A 29 7.00 13.63 8.76
C ASP A 29 5.86 13.38 9.75
N VAL A 30 5.31 12.16 9.75
CA VAL A 30 4.27 11.77 10.72
C VAL A 30 4.79 11.89 12.15
N GLU A 31 5.99 11.38 12.40
CA GLU A 31 6.61 11.44 13.73
C GLU A 31 6.81 12.89 14.17
N GLN A 32 7.39 13.71 13.31
CA GLN A 32 7.64 15.12 13.60
C GLN A 32 6.34 15.90 13.86
N LYS A 33 5.35 15.72 13.00
CA LYS A 33 4.05 16.38 13.14
C LYS A 33 3.31 15.92 14.39
N THR A 34 3.43 14.64 14.74
CA THR A 34 2.84 14.12 15.96
C THR A 34 3.47 14.80 17.18
N GLN A 35 4.79 14.98 17.18
CA GLN A 35 5.48 15.69 18.26
C GLN A 35 5.03 17.15 18.34
N GLU A 36 4.89 17.81 17.21
CA GLU A 36 4.42 19.21 17.17
C GLU A 36 3.00 19.33 17.74
N SER A 37 2.14 18.35 17.50
CA SER A 37 0.76 18.35 18.01
C SER A 37 0.68 18.18 19.52
N LEU A 38 1.76 17.72 20.15
CA LEU A 38 1.82 17.58 21.61
C LEU A 38 2.27 18.87 22.30
N ALA A 39 2.65 19.90 21.55
CA ALA A 39 3.06 21.17 22.13
C ALA A 39 1.90 21.83 22.91
N PRO A 40 2.19 22.42 24.08
CA PRO A 40 1.13 23.01 24.92
C PRO A 40 0.31 24.12 24.25
N ASP A 41 0.93 24.83 23.32
CA ASP A 41 0.29 25.95 22.61
C ASP A 41 -0.32 25.54 21.26
N PHE A 42 -0.26 24.24 20.91
CA PHE A 42 -0.78 23.73 19.63
C PHE A 42 -2.25 24.10 19.42
N TRP A 43 -3.07 24.04 20.48
CA TRP A 43 -4.51 24.29 20.41
C TRP A 43 -4.89 25.75 20.56
N ASN A 44 -3.91 26.68 20.68
CA ASN A 44 -4.20 28.09 20.76
C ASN A 44 -4.94 28.65 19.54
N ASP A 45 -4.71 28.03 18.36
CA ASP A 45 -5.48 28.33 17.16
C ASP A 45 -6.17 27.04 16.70
N PRO A 46 -7.44 26.83 17.07
CA PRO A 46 -8.15 25.58 16.75
C PRO A 46 -8.28 25.30 15.25
N LYS A 47 -8.42 26.33 14.41
CA LYS A 47 -8.52 26.14 12.96
C LYS A 47 -7.21 25.67 12.36
N ALA A 48 -6.12 26.26 12.78
CA ALA A 48 -4.79 25.86 12.34
C ALA A 48 -4.48 24.43 12.82
N ALA A 49 -4.85 24.12 14.07
CA ALA A 49 -4.69 22.78 14.63
C ALA A 49 -5.48 21.75 13.83
N GLU A 50 -6.73 22.04 13.50
CA GLU A 50 -7.57 21.14 12.70
C GLU A 50 -6.97 20.89 11.31
N GLY A 51 -6.53 21.95 10.62
CA GLY A 51 -5.89 21.82 9.32
C GLY A 51 -4.61 21.01 9.38
N PHE A 52 -3.81 21.22 10.42
CA PHE A 52 -2.58 20.48 10.66
C PHE A 52 -2.88 18.99 10.87
N LEU A 53 -3.87 18.66 11.69
CA LEU A 53 -4.26 17.27 11.95
C LEU A 53 -4.82 16.57 10.72
N LYS A 54 -5.54 17.30 9.86
CA LYS A 54 -6.01 16.74 8.59
C LYS A 54 -4.86 16.38 7.67
N LYS A 55 -3.85 17.22 7.58
CA LYS A 55 -2.64 16.94 6.78
C LYS A 55 -1.89 15.74 7.35
N LEU A 56 -1.75 15.70 8.67
CA LEU A 56 -1.12 14.59 9.36
C LEU A 56 -1.86 13.28 9.07
N ALA A 57 -3.18 13.29 9.16
CA ALA A 57 -4.01 12.12 8.90
C ALA A 57 -3.84 11.62 7.46
N GLY A 58 -3.72 12.53 6.49
CA GLY A 58 -3.49 12.19 5.09
C GLY A 58 -2.16 11.49 4.88
N VAL A 59 -1.08 12.03 5.44
CA VAL A 59 0.25 11.42 5.35
C VAL A 59 0.26 10.08 6.08
N LYS A 60 -0.33 10.03 7.27
CA LYS A 60 -0.40 8.81 8.08
C LYS A 60 -1.17 7.71 7.36
N ALA A 61 -2.24 8.06 6.63
CA ALA A 61 -3.02 7.09 5.86
C ALA A 61 -2.15 6.39 4.80
N TRP A 62 -1.30 7.15 4.10
CA TRP A 62 -0.37 6.58 3.14
C TRP A 62 0.57 5.58 3.79
N VAL A 63 1.16 5.94 4.92
CA VAL A 63 2.09 5.07 5.67
C VAL A 63 1.36 3.82 6.16
N THR A 64 0.15 3.98 6.69
CA THR A 64 -0.65 2.86 7.19
C THR A 64 -1.02 1.89 6.07
N ASP A 65 -1.49 2.41 4.94
CA ASP A 65 -1.88 1.58 3.79
C ASP A 65 -0.67 0.84 3.22
N PHE A 66 0.47 1.52 3.11
CA PHE A 66 1.71 0.88 2.68
C PHE A 66 2.12 -0.22 3.65
N GLN A 67 2.05 0.04 4.95
CA GLN A 67 2.42 -0.94 5.98
C GLN A 67 1.52 -2.18 5.90
N LYS A 68 0.23 -2.01 5.68
CA LYS A 68 -0.70 -3.14 5.50
C LYS A 68 -0.32 -3.99 4.31
N ALA A 69 -0.04 -3.36 3.16
CA ALA A 69 0.38 -4.07 1.96
C ALA A 69 1.71 -4.80 2.19
N SER A 70 2.66 -4.14 2.83
CA SER A 70 3.96 -4.73 3.16
C SER A 70 3.82 -5.95 4.06
N THR A 71 2.98 -5.86 5.09
CA THR A 71 2.72 -6.98 5.99
C THR A 71 2.12 -8.17 5.25
N LEU A 72 1.16 -7.93 4.36
CA LEU A 72 0.56 -8.99 3.55
C LEU A 72 1.58 -9.67 2.66
N VAL A 73 2.46 -8.90 2.04
CA VAL A 73 3.51 -9.46 1.17
C VAL A 73 4.54 -10.23 2.00
N ASP A 74 4.91 -9.74 3.17
CA ASP A 74 5.82 -10.45 4.07
C ASP A 74 5.20 -11.77 4.55
N ASP A 75 3.90 -11.77 4.83
CA ASP A 75 3.18 -12.98 5.21
C ASP A 75 3.23 -14.04 4.09
N LEU A 76 3.27 -13.60 2.83
CA LEU A 76 3.39 -14.53 1.70
C LEU A 76 4.67 -15.35 1.74
N ASP A 77 5.78 -14.75 2.17
CA ASP A 77 7.04 -15.47 2.28
C ASP A 77 6.93 -16.62 3.28
N VAL A 78 6.31 -16.37 4.41
CA VAL A 78 6.10 -17.37 5.47
C VAL A 78 5.11 -18.43 5.00
N LEU A 79 3.98 -18.00 4.44
CA LEU A 79 2.95 -18.92 3.95
C LEU A 79 3.45 -19.79 2.80
N TYR A 80 4.29 -19.24 1.95
CA TYR A 80 4.90 -19.99 0.85
C TYR A 80 5.76 -21.13 1.38
N ASP A 81 6.57 -20.86 2.40
CA ASP A 81 7.41 -21.89 3.00
C ASP A 81 6.56 -23.01 3.60
N PHE A 82 5.48 -22.70 4.29
CA PHE A 82 4.56 -23.70 4.85
C PHE A 82 3.85 -24.47 3.73
N ALA A 83 3.37 -23.76 2.72
CA ALA A 83 2.66 -24.40 1.60
C ALA A 83 3.60 -25.33 0.81
N LYS A 84 4.81 -24.88 0.57
CA LYS A 84 5.84 -25.65 -0.11
C LYS A 84 6.11 -26.97 0.64
N ASP A 85 6.29 -26.89 1.96
CA ASP A 85 6.53 -28.07 2.79
C ASP A 85 5.32 -29.02 2.78
N SER A 86 4.11 -28.47 2.82
CA SER A 86 2.89 -29.28 2.81
C SER A 86 2.72 -30.04 1.49
N VAL A 87 3.12 -29.42 0.38
CA VAL A 87 3.05 -30.06 -0.94
C VAL A 87 4.16 -31.09 -1.14
N SER A 88 5.36 -30.81 -0.61
CA SER A 88 6.49 -31.74 -0.76
C SER A 88 6.29 -33.05 0.00
N ASP A 89 5.44 -33.05 1.02
CA ASP A 89 5.10 -34.26 1.79
C ASP A 89 4.06 -35.12 1.07
N SER A 90 3.47 -34.64 -0.03
CA SER A 90 2.49 -35.39 -0.79
C SER A 90 3.11 -35.93 -2.09
N GLU A 91 2.69 -37.12 -2.48
CA GLU A 91 3.15 -37.78 -3.71
C GLU A 91 2.44 -37.24 -4.96
N GLU A 92 1.42 -36.43 -4.80
CA GLU A 92 0.63 -35.87 -5.90
C GLU A 92 1.03 -34.41 -6.17
N GLU A 93 1.29 -34.12 -7.45
CA GLU A 93 1.74 -32.82 -7.89
C GLU A 93 0.68 -31.72 -7.80
N THR A 94 -0.59 -32.08 -7.64
CA THR A 94 -1.71 -31.14 -7.71
C THR A 94 -2.51 -31.07 -6.41
N VAL A 95 -1.88 -31.35 -5.28
CA VAL A 95 -2.58 -31.35 -4.00
C VAL A 95 -2.80 -29.92 -3.54
N GLU A 96 -4.08 -29.60 -3.33
CA GLU A 96 -4.47 -28.35 -2.70
C GLU A 96 -4.59 -28.61 -1.20
N THR A 97 -3.72 -27.98 -0.42
CA THR A 97 -3.73 -28.09 1.04
C THR A 97 -4.34 -26.83 1.64
N ASP A 98 -4.64 -26.85 2.93
CA ASP A 98 -5.11 -25.66 3.64
C ASP A 98 -4.06 -24.53 3.55
N GLU A 99 -2.78 -24.89 3.62
CA GLU A 99 -1.67 -23.95 3.52
C GLU A 99 -1.61 -23.30 2.14
N THR A 100 -1.84 -24.07 1.04
CA THR A 100 -1.84 -23.48 -0.30
C THR A 100 -3.05 -22.58 -0.52
N ARG A 101 -4.20 -22.93 0.04
CA ARG A 101 -5.40 -22.08 -0.03
C ARG A 101 -5.20 -20.77 0.72
N GLU A 102 -4.61 -20.84 1.90
CA GLU A 102 -4.32 -19.64 2.69
C GLU A 102 -3.31 -18.75 1.98
N LEU A 103 -2.27 -19.35 1.38
CA LEU A 103 -1.29 -18.63 0.58
C LEU A 103 -1.97 -17.90 -0.58
N ASP A 104 -2.80 -18.60 -1.34
CA ASP A 104 -3.48 -18.02 -2.50
C ASP A 104 -4.47 -16.92 -2.09
N ALA A 105 -5.20 -17.11 -1.00
CA ALA A 105 -6.11 -16.11 -0.48
C ALA A 105 -5.36 -14.84 -0.02
N THR A 106 -4.25 -15.02 0.69
CA THR A 106 -3.41 -13.91 1.16
C THR A 106 -2.75 -13.21 -0.03
N PHE A 107 -2.32 -13.98 -1.03
CA PHE A 107 -1.77 -13.41 -2.26
C PHE A 107 -2.78 -12.48 -2.95
N SER A 108 -4.03 -12.90 -3.07
CA SER A 108 -5.09 -12.07 -3.65
C SER A 108 -5.26 -10.76 -2.88
N LYS A 109 -5.27 -10.84 -1.56
CA LYS A 109 -5.35 -9.65 -0.70
C LYS A 109 -4.15 -8.73 -0.87
N ALA A 110 -2.95 -9.32 -0.96
CA ALA A 110 -1.72 -8.56 -1.15
C ALA A 110 -1.71 -7.85 -2.50
N VAL A 111 -2.13 -8.53 -3.56
CA VAL A 111 -2.24 -7.93 -4.90
C VAL A 111 -3.22 -6.76 -4.87
N ASP A 112 -4.39 -6.95 -4.27
CA ASP A 112 -5.40 -5.90 -4.17
C ASP A 112 -4.85 -4.68 -3.41
N ALA A 113 -4.13 -4.91 -2.31
CA ALA A 113 -3.54 -3.83 -1.51
C ALA A 113 -2.47 -3.07 -2.30
N VAL A 114 -1.59 -3.79 -3.00
CA VAL A 114 -0.54 -3.17 -3.81
C VAL A 114 -1.15 -2.39 -4.97
N GLU A 115 -2.12 -2.97 -5.67
CA GLU A 115 -2.80 -2.30 -6.78
C GLU A 115 -3.55 -1.05 -6.32
N ALA A 116 -4.18 -1.10 -5.16
CA ALA A 116 -4.87 0.06 -4.58
C ALA A 116 -3.90 1.21 -4.33
N LEU A 117 -2.70 0.90 -3.82
CA LEU A 117 -1.66 1.92 -3.61
C LEU A 117 -1.14 2.49 -4.93
N GLU A 118 -0.93 1.63 -5.92
CA GLU A 118 -0.48 2.06 -7.24
C GLU A 118 -1.51 2.99 -7.89
N LEU A 119 -2.77 2.62 -7.81
CA LEU A 119 -3.86 3.43 -8.35
C LEU A 119 -3.98 4.76 -7.61
N LYS A 120 -3.91 4.74 -6.29
CA LYS A 120 -3.97 5.94 -5.47
C LYS A 120 -2.82 6.89 -5.77
N ASN A 121 -1.62 6.34 -5.96
CA ASN A 121 -0.45 7.11 -6.35
C ASN A 121 -0.65 7.78 -7.72
N MET A 122 -1.16 7.02 -8.68
CA MET A 122 -1.41 7.52 -10.03
C MET A 122 -2.47 8.63 -10.03
N LEU A 123 -3.58 8.43 -9.32
CA LEU A 123 -4.65 9.42 -9.20
C LEU A 123 -4.20 10.67 -8.44
N GLY A 124 -3.38 10.48 -7.42
CA GLY A 124 -2.82 11.60 -6.67
C GLY A 124 -1.94 12.48 -7.53
N ASN A 125 -1.09 11.88 -8.35
CA ASN A 125 -0.23 12.61 -9.28
C ASN A 125 -1.05 13.34 -10.36
N GLU A 126 -2.06 12.68 -10.89
CA GLU A 126 -2.98 13.31 -11.84
C GLU A 126 -3.77 14.44 -11.19
N GLY A 127 -4.17 14.24 -9.95
CA GLY A 127 -4.87 15.27 -9.17
C GLY A 127 -4.03 16.51 -8.98
N ASP A 128 -2.75 16.34 -8.68
CA ASP A 128 -1.82 17.47 -8.55
C ASP A 128 -1.63 18.20 -9.87
N ASN A 129 -1.53 17.45 -10.96
CA ASN A 129 -1.45 18.03 -12.32
C ASN A 129 -2.78 18.64 -12.73
N LEU A 130 -3.87 18.02 -12.36
CA LEU A 130 -5.22 18.45 -12.68
C LEU A 130 -5.72 19.58 -11.81
N GLY A 131 -4.96 19.99 -10.85
CA GLY A 131 -5.21 21.27 -10.22
C GLY A 131 -5.37 22.33 -11.28
N ALA A 132 -5.03 21.97 -12.50
CA ALA A 132 -5.15 22.79 -13.69
C ALA A 132 -6.16 22.25 -14.71
N VAL A 133 -6.59 21.03 -14.67
CA VAL A 133 -7.38 20.44 -15.77
C VAL A 133 -8.45 19.51 -15.31
N LEU A 134 -9.36 19.25 -16.02
CA LEU A 134 -10.18 18.12 -15.90
C LEU A 134 -10.47 17.25 -17.02
N THR A 135 -9.96 17.14 -17.36
CA THR A 135 -10.31 16.37 -17.93
C THR A 135 -10.43 15.46 -18.41
N ILE A 136 -10.55 15.58 -18.81
CA ILE A 136 -10.71 14.70 -19.17
C ILE A 136 -10.73 13.87 -19.60
N ASN A 137 -10.79 14.10 -19.96
CA ASN A 137 -10.84 13.29 -20.15
C ASN A 137 -10.85 12.56 -20.53
N SER A 138 -10.93 12.90 -20.90
CA SER A 138 -10.96 12.31 -20.98
C SER A 138 -10.83 11.73 -21.40
N GLY A 139 -10.82 12.10 -21.93
CA GLY A 139 -10.75 11.69 -21.96
C GLY A 139 -10.56 11.22 -22.38
N ALA A 140 -10.61 11.48 -22.79
CA ALA A 140 -10.52 11.15 -22.75
C ALA A 140 -10.67 10.80 -22.88
N GLY A 141 -10.67 11.16 -23.42
CA GLY A 141 -10.85 11.09 -23.11
C GLY A 141 -11.05 10.91 -23.13
N GLY A 142 -11.17 11.19 -23.62
CA GLY A 142 -11.47 11.30 -23.18
C GLY A 142 -11.80 11.11 -23.24
N THR A 143 -12.07 11.30 -23.47
CA THR A 143 -12.44 11.36 -23.10
C THR A 143 -12.83 11.15 -23.01
N GLU A 144 -12.96 11.35 -23.16
CA GLU A 144 -13.27 11.44 -22.67
C GLU A 144 -13.51 11.27 -22.59
N ALA A 145 -13.45 11.51 -22.79
CA ALA A 145 -13.61 11.57 -22.58
C ALA A 145 -13.86 11.46 -22.67
#